data_5d892c02478a6d030dffd8967ae5dc44
#
_entry.id   5d892c02478a6d030dffd8967ae5dc44
#
_cell.length_a   1.000
_cell.length_b   1.000
_cell.length_c   1.000
_cell.angle_alpha   90.00
_cell.angle_beta   90.00
_cell.angle_gamma   90.00
#
_symmetry.space_group_name_H-M   'P 1'
#
loop_
_entity.id
_entity.type
_entity.pdbx_description
1 polymer ?
#
loop_
_entity_poly.entity_id
_entity_poly.type
_entity_poly.pdbx_seq_one_letter_code
_entity_poly.pdbx_strand_id
1 'polypeptide(L)'
;MDAFEVLALKGTRKVLELLKTKDRMRYSELVSAIGFSTTTSRALKAMVAARLVDREGLDEPYRPVAYSLTEKGRKLSQLAAEIGKL
;
A
#
# COMPACT_ATOMS: atom_id res chain seq x y z
N MET A 1 -2.04 -15.93 0.17
CA MET A 1 -1.41 -15.15 1.26
C MET A 1 -2.50 -14.32 1.93
N ASP A 2 -2.69 -14.47 3.24
CA ASP A 2 -3.67 -13.68 3.96
C ASP A 2 -3.12 -12.31 4.37
N ALA A 3 -4.00 -11.46 4.93
CA ALA A 3 -3.61 -10.10 5.30
C ALA A 3 -2.47 -10.06 6.34
N PHE A 4 -2.44 -11.03 7.22
CA PHE A 4 -1.41 -11.12 8.24
C PHE A 4 -0.04 -11.41 7.63
N GLU A 5 -0.01 -12.34 6.68
CA GLU A 5 1.21 -12.68 5.96
C GLU A 5 1.69 -11.49 5.13
N VAL A 6 0.77 -10.75 4.50
CA VAL A 6 1.10 -9.58 3.72
C VAL A 6 1.76 -8.51 4.60
N LEU A 7 1.25 -8.32 5.82
CA LEU A 7 1.85 -7.37 6.77
C LEU A 7 3.29 -7.71 7.14
N ALA A 8 3.66 -8.97 7.06
CA ALA A 8 5.02 -9.40 7.35
C ALA A 8 6.01 -9.06 6.24
N LEU A 9 5.51 -8.73 5.04
CA LEU A 9 6.38 -8.35 3.93
C LEU A 9 6.97 -6.97 4.15
N LYS A 10 8.23 -6.83 3.76
CA LYS A 10 8.93 -5.56 3.87
C LYS A 10 8.22 -4.47 3.06
N GLY A 11 8.04 -3.31 3.66
CA GLY A 11 7.43 -2.16 3.00
C GLY A 11 5.92 -2.05 3.12
N THR A 12 5.22 -3.14 3.46
CA THR A 12 3.76 -3.14 3.54
C THR A 12 3.21 -2.15 4.56
N ARG A 13 3.78 -2.14 5.75
CA ARG A 13 3.32 -1.23 6.81
C ARG A 13 3.53 0.23 6.41
N LYS A 14 4.63 0.51 5.72
CA LYS A 14 4.91 1.87 5.24
C LYS A 14 3.88 2.31 4.21
N VAL A 15 3.50 1.41 3.30
CA VAL A 15 2.45 1.68 2.31
C VAL A 15 1.13 2.01 3.01
N LEU A 16 0.75 1.22 4.03
CA LEU A 16 -0.47 1.47 4.78
C LEU A 16 -0.46 2.86 5.43
N GLU A 17 0.64 3.22 6.07
CA GLU A 17 0.79 4.53 6.71
C GLU A 17 0.68 5.67 5.70
N LEU A 18 1.35 5.54 4.57
CA LEU A 18 1.35 6.57 3.53
C LEU A 18 -0.05 6.76 2.94
N LEU A 19 -0.72 5.67 2.59
CA LEU A 19 -2.05 5.74 1.99
C LEU A 19 -3.12 6.15 2.99
N LYS A 20 -2.94 5.84 4.27
CA LYS A 20 -3.83 6.32 5.31
C LYS A 20 -3.81 7.85 5.40
N THR A 21 -2.64 8.45 5.24
CA THR A 21 -2.46 9.89 5.35
C THR A 21 -2.86 10.63 4.08
N LYS A 22 -2.51 10.09 2.92
CA LYS A 22 -2.67 10.80 1.63
C LYS A 22 -3.83 10.32 0.78
N ASP A 23 -4.59 9.33 1.23
CA ASP A 23 -5.72 8.71 0.53
C ASP A 23 -5.33 8.02 -0.78
N ARG A 24 -4.52 8.63 -1.61
CA ARG A 24 -4.16 8.13 -2.93
C ARG A 24 -2.76 8.59 -3.28
N MET A 25 -1.93 7.68 -3.75
CA MET A 25 -0.56 7.99 -4.17
C MET A 25 -0.21 7.28 -5.46
N ARG A 26 0.61 7.93 -6.27
CA ARG A 26 1.15 7.32 -7.48
C ARG A 26 2.26 6.36 -7.11
N TYR A 27 2.50 5.38 -7.97
CA TYR A 27 3.58 4.41 -7.79
C TYR A 27 4.93 5.10 -7.54
N SER A 28 5.26 6.13 -8.34
CA SER A 28 6.52 6.86 -8.20
C SER A 28 6.65 7.54 -6.84
N GLU A 29 5.55 8.06 -6.30
CA GLU A 29 5.55 8.67 -4.97
C GLU A 29 5.82 7.63 -3.88
N LEU A 30 5.20 6.45 -4.01
CA LEU A 30 5.42 5.35 -3.07
C LEU A 30 6.88 4.87 -3.12
N VAL A 31 7.43 4.71 -4.31
CA VAL A 31 8.83 4.31 -4.47
C VAL A 31 9.76 5.32 -3.80
N SER A 32 9.52 6.61 -4.03
CA SER A 32 10.33 7.67 -3.43
C SER A 32 10.28 7.64 -1.90
N ALA A 33 9.09 7.39 -1.35
CA ALA A 33 8.92 7.38 0.11
C ALA A 33 9.54 6.13 0.75
N ILE A 34 9.47 4.99 0.08
CA ILE A 34 9.99 3.71 0.60
C ILE A 34 11.48 3.57 0.32
N GLY A 35 11.94 4.08 -0.83
CA GLY A 35 13.34 4.10 -1.20
C GLY A 35 13.81 2.99 -2.11
N PHE A 36 13.01 1.93 -2.30
CA PHE A 36 13.39 0.78 -3.13
C PHE A 36 12.23 0.35 -4.01
N SER A 37 12.45 0.34 -5.32
CA SER A 37 11.39 -0.03 -6.27
C SER A 37 10.99 -1.50 -6.17
N THR A 38 11.96 -2.39 -5.99
CA THR A 38 11.68 -3.83 -5.86
C THR A 38 10.83 -4.12 -4.63
N THR A 39 11.18 -3.53 -3.48
CA THR A 39 10.43 -3.69 -2.23
C THR A 39 9.02 -3.13 -2.39
N THR A 40 8.89 -1.95 -2.98
CA THR A 40 7.60 -1.30 -3.20
C THR A 40 6.70 -2.14 -4.11
N SER A 41 7.24 -2.59 -5.26
CA SER A 41 6.47 -3.39 -6.21
C SER A 41 5.99 -4.71 -5.60
N ARG A 42 6.85 -5.37 -4.85
CA ARG A 42 6.51 -6.64 -4.21
C ARG A 42 5.41 -6.46 -3.16
N ALA A 43 5.54 -5.43 -2.33
CA ALA A 43 4.54 -5.11 -1.32
C ALA A 43 3.19 -4.77 -1.97
N LEU A 44 3.19 -3.89 -2.97
CA LEU A 44 1.95 -3.49 -3.64
C LEU A 44 1.28 -4.65 -4.34
N LYS A 45 2.05 -5.50 -5.02
CA LYS A 45 1.49 -6.68 -5.69
C LYS A 45 0.78 -7.59 -4.70
N ALA A 46 1.39 -7.85 -3.55
CA ALA A 46 0.77 -8.68 -2.51
C ALA A 46 -0.46 -8.01 -1.91
N MET A 47 -0.41 -6.68 -1.71
CA MET A 47 -1.54 -5.94 -1.14
C MET A 47 -2.73 -5.88 -2.10
N VAL A 48 -2.49 -5.76 -3.40
CA VAL A 48 -3.56 -5.81 -4.40
C VAL A 48 -4.18 -7.20 -4.41
N ALA A 49 -3.37 -8.25 -4.39
CA ALA A 49 -3.85 -9.63 -4.37
C ALA A 49 -4.70 -9.92 -3.12
N ALA A 50 -4.33 -9.34 -1.99
CA ALA A 50 -5.08 -9.48 -0.73
C ALA A 50 -6.25 -8.50 -0.60
N ARG A 51 -6.47 -7.66 -1.62
CA ARG A 51 -7.53 -6.64 -1.67
C ARG A 51 -7.40 -5.59 -0.57
N LEU A 52 -6.19 -5.27 -0.18
CA LEU A 52 -5.91 -4.22 0.79
C LEU A 52 -5.75 -2.85 0.12
N VAL A 53 -5.32 -2.85 -1.13
CA VAL A 53 -5.22 -1.64 -1.94
C VAL A 53 -5.84 -1.88 -3.31
N ASP A 54 -6.38 -0.80 -3.89
CA ASP A 54 -6.83 -0.77 -5.27
C ASP A 54 -5.75 -0.14 -6.13
N ARG A 55 -5.59 -0.69 -7.33
CA ARG A 55 -4.69 -0.17 -8.34
C ARG A 55 -5.50 0.47 -9.45
N GLU A 56 -5.20 1.71 -9.78
CA GLU A 56 -5.92 2.47 -10.79
C GLU A 56 -4.94 3.03 -11.82
N GLY A 57 -5.18 2.72 -13.10
CA GLY A 57 -4.45 3.36 -14.18
C GLY A 57 -4.98 4.77 -14.39
N LEU A 58 -4.09 5.76 -14.49
CA LEU A 58 -4.47 7.14 -14.72
C LEU A 58 -4.45 7.44 -16.22
N ASP A 59 -5.39 8.28 -16.67
CA ASP A 59 -5.50 8.67 -18.06
C ASP A 59 -4.58 9.87 -18.35
N GLU A 60 -3.29 9.59 -18.36
CA GLU A 60 -2.24 10.59 -18.59
C GLU A 60 -1.19 9.99 -19.52
N PRO A 61 -0.35 10.83 -20.16
CA PRO A 61 0.81 10.33 -20.89
C PRO A 61 1.67 9.46 -19.98
N TYR A 62 2.26 8.41 -20.50
CA TYR A 62 3.06 7.44 -19.75
C TYR A 62 2.26 6.49 -18.85
N ARG A 63 0.94 6.59 -18.86
CA ARG A 63 0.03 5.70 -18.11
C ARG A 63 0.46 5.43 -16.68
N PRO A 64 0.60 6.47 -15.84
CA PRO A 64 0.96 6.26 -14.44
C PRO A 64 -0.12 5.49 -13.70
N VAL A 65 0.27 4.86 -12.59
CA VAL A 65 -0.63 4.06 -11.77
C VAL A 65 -0.70 4.67 -10.38
N ALA A 66 -1.92 4.75 -9.84
CA ALA A 66 -2.14 5.21 -8.48
C ALA A 66 -2.71 4.08 -7.63
N TYR A 67 -2.49 4.17 -6.33
CA TYR A 67 -2.96 3.19 -5.35
C TYR A 67 -3.72 3.89 -4.25
N SER A 68 -4.75 3.23 -3.73
CA SER A 68 -5.54 3.72 -2.61
C SER A 68 -5.93 2.54 -1.73
N LEU A 69 -6.23 2.80 -0.45
CA LEU A 69 -6.68 1.74 0.44
C LEU A 69 -8.12 1.34 0.12
N THR A 70 -8.37 0.04 0.17
CA THR A 70 -9.74 -0.49 0.15
C THR A 70 -10.31 -0.33 1.56
N GLU A 71 -11.60 -0.64 1.73
CA GLU A 71 -12.21 -0.67 3.06
C GLU A 71 -11.49 -1.65 3.96
N LYS A 72 -11.16 -2.83 3.42
CA LYS A 72 -10.38 -3.84 4.15
C LYS A 72 -9.00 -3.32 4.55
N GLY A 73 -8.33 -2.59 3.64
CA GLY A 73 -7.04 -1.99 3.92
C GLY A 73 -7.11 -0.93 5.01
N ARG A 74 -8.19 -0.13 5.03
CA ARG A 74 -8.38 0.87 6.07
C ARG A 74 -8.57 0.22 7.44
N LYS A 75 -9.35 -0.85 7.51
CA LYS A 75 -9.55 -1.60 8.75
C LYS A 75 -8.24 -2.18 9.25
N LEU A 76 -7.46 -2.76 8.36
CA LEU A 76 -6.15 -3.31 8.71
C LEU A 76 -5.20 -2.23 9.21
N SER A 77 -5.22 -1.06 8.59
CA SER A 77 -4.41 0.08 9.00
C SER A 77 -4.75 0.51 10.43
N GLN A 78 -6.06 0.55 10.76
CA GLN A 78 -6.50 0.89 12.11
C GLN A 78 -6.04 -0.14 13.13
N LEU A 79 -6.18 -1.42 12.81
CA LEU A 79 -5.74 -2.50 13.70
C LEU A 79 -4.22 -2.48 13.92
N ALA A 80 -3.46 -2.22 12.86
CA ALA A 80 -2.02 -2.13 12.96
C ALA A 80 -1.59 -0.97 13.86
N ALA A 81 -2.29 0.16 13.78
CA ALA A 81 -2.02 1.31 14.63
C ALA A 81 -2.32 0.99 16.10
N GLU A 82 -3.39 0.25 16.38
CA GLU A 82 -3.74 -0.18 17.74
C GLU A 82 -2.68 -1.12 18.32
N ILE A 83 -2.21 -2.07 17.52
CA ILE A 83 -1.13 -2.99 17.93
C ILE A 83 0.13 -2.19 18.27
N GLY A 84 0.44 -1.17 17.49
CA GLY A 84 1.61 -0.33 17.73
C GLY A 84 1.56 0.45 19.03
N LYS A 85 0.39 0.57 19.67
CA LYS A 85 0.22 1.26 20.94
C LYS A 85 0.41 0.34 22.15
N LEU A 86 0.52 -0.95 21.91
CA LEU A 86 0.72 -1.91 23.01
C LEU A 86 2.19 -1.84 23.56
#